data_6547d1219a7308483645b75c398cd52a
#
_entry.id   6547d1219a7308483645b75c398cd52a
#
_cell.length_a   1.000
_cell.length_b   1.000
_cell.length_c   1.000
_cell.angle_alpha   90.00
_cell.angle_beta   90.00
_cell.angle_gamma   90.00
#
_symmetry.space_group_name_H-M   'P 1'
#
loop_
_entity.id
_entity.type
_entity.pdbx_description
1 polymer ?
#
loop_
_entity_poly.entity_id
_entity_poly.type
_entity_poly.pdbx_seq_one_letter_code
_entity_poly.pdbx_strand_id
1 'polypeptide(L)'
;SYTNDLPSVRLGVTDYSKCKPNGTHGATNEEVKRYIDFAAKNGLQEVLVEGWNEGWEDWFGHQKLDVFDFVTPYPDFDIKMLNDYAHSKGVKLMMHHETSSAALNYERHLEDAFNLMNKYGYDAVKTGYVGDIIPRGEYHYSQLMNNHYQRVIETAAKHHIMVNAHEATRPTGICRTWPNLVGNESARGTEYEAFGGNKSYHTVMLPFTRLQGGPMDYTPGIFETKLSEWSNNKSYVHTTLCGQLSLYLVMYSPLQMAADLPEHYEKYDDAFQFIRDVACDWD
;
A
#
# COMPACT_ATOMS: atom_id res chain seq x y z
N SER A 1 -13.78 4.28 6.86
CA SER A 1 -14.11 3.78 5.51
C SER A 1 -15.35 4.47 4.93
N TYR A 2 -15.45 4.50 3.62
CA TYR A 2 -16.53 5.16 2.87
C TYR A 2 -17.41 4.13 2.16
N THR A 3 -18.68 4.47 1.94
CA THR A 3 -19.55 3.66 1.10
C THR A 3 -19.40 4.05 -0.36
N ASN A 4 -19.20 3.05 -1.23
CA ASN A 4 -19.12 3.20 -2.68
C ASN A 4 -20.42 2.83 -3.39
N ASP A 5 -21.52 2.65 -2.67
CA ASP A 5 -22.81 2.20 -3.23
C ASP A 5 -23.66 3.32 -3.83
N LEU A 6 -23.05 4.45 -4.17
CA LEU A 6 -23.75 5.56 -4.80
C LEU A 6 -24.05 5.24 -6.28
N PRO A 7 -25.25 5.58 -6.78
CA PRO A 7 -25.57 5.38 -8.19
C PRO A 7 -24.59 6.05 -9.16
N SER A 8 -24.03 7.19 -8.78
CA SER A 8 -23.02 7.93 -9.54
C SER A 8 -21.73 7.12 -9.76
N VAL A 9 -21.31 6.29 -8.80
CA VAL A 9 -20.15 5.40 -8.95
C VAL A 9 -20.41 4.38 -10.06
N ARG A 10 -21.62 3.84 -10.15
CA ARG A 10 -22.02 2.86 -11.18
C ARG A 10 -22.04 3.45 -12.58
N LEU A 11 -22.27 4.75 -12.72
CA LEU A 11 -22.30 5.47 -13.98
C LEU A 11 -20.93 6.06 -14.38
N GLY A 12 -19.90 5.87 -13.56
CA GLY A 12 -18.57 6.44 -13.78
C GLY A 12 -18.49 7.95 -13.56
N VAL A 13 -19.55 8.55 -12.99
CA VAL A 13 -19.60 9.96 -12.59
C VAL A 13 -19.74 9.99 -11.07
N THR A 14 -18.63 10.08 -10.36
CA THR A 14 -18.65 10.02 -8.91
C THR A 14 -18.66 11.43 -8.32
N ASP A 15 -19.72 11.73 -7.58
CA ASP A 15 -19.78 12.91 -6.72
C ASP A 15 -19.35 12.50 -5.31
N TYR A 16 -18.05 12.60 -5.06
CA TYR A 16 -17.44 12.22 -3.79
C TYR A 16 -17.93 13.07 -2.60
N SER A 17 -18.48 14.27 -2.84
CA SER A 17 -19.04 15.09 -1.76
C SER A 17 -20.20 14.42 -1.03
N LYS A 18 -20.80 13.39 -1.63
CA LYS A 18 -21.87 12.58 -1.04
C LYS A 18 -21.40 11.33 -0.32
N CYS A 19 -20.11 11.00 -0.41
CA CYS A 19 -19.53 9.90 0.34
C CYS A 19 -19.51 10.25 1.82
N LYS A 20 -20.01 9.33 2.66
CA LYS A 20 -20.01 9.49 4.11
C LYS A 20 -19.32 8.33 4.77
N PRO A 21 -18.67 8.56 5.92
CA PRO A 21 -18.16 7.47 6.75
C PRO A 21 -19.26 6.47 7.05
N ASN A 22 -18.96 5.19 6.99
CA ASN A 22 -19.92 4.11 7.30
C ASN A 22 -19.78 3.61 8.75
N GLY A 23 -18.90 4.24 9.55
CA GLY A 23 -18.65 3.88 10.95
C GLY A 23 -17.85 2.59 11.16
N THR A 24 -17.36 1.96 10.08
CA THR A 24 -16.49 0.78 10.17
C THR A 24 -15.02 1.17 10.07
N HIS A 25 -14.22 0.57 10.94
CA HIS A 25 -12.77 0.73 10.97
C HIS A 25 -12.11 -0.65 11.01
N GLY A 26 -11.17 -0.91 10.10
CA GLY A 26 -10.51 -2.22 9.99
C GLY A 26 -9.16 -2.29 10.72
N ALA A 27 -8.47 -1.18 10.91
CA ALA A 27 -7.17 -1.13 11.57
C ALA A 27 -7.32 -1.11 13.11
N THR A 28 -8.06 -2.08 13.66
CA THR A 28 -8.26 -2.22 15.11
C THR A 28 -7.15 -3.04 15.75
N ASN A 29 -6.95 -2.88 17.05
CA ASN A 29 -6.01 -3.70 17.83
C ASN A 29 -6.21 -5.19 17.64
N GLU A 30 -7.46 -5.65 17.59
CA GLU A 30 -7.81 -7.06 17.44
C GLU A 30 -7.44 -7.57 16.05
N GLU A 31 -7.86 -6.85 15.01
CA GLU A 31 -7.62 -7.27 13.64
C GLU A 31 -6.13 -7.23 13.29
N VAL A 32 -5.40 -6.19 13.70
CA VAL A 32 -3.96 -6.11 13.47
C VAL A 32 -3.22 -7.26 14.16
N LYS A 33 -3.59 -7.63 15.39
CA LYS A 33 -3.00 -8.82 16.05
C LYS A 33 -3.26 -10.10 15.27
N ARG A 34 -4.45 -10.26 14.70
CA ARG A 34 -4.76 -11.43 13.86
C ARG A 34 -3.80 -11.54 12.67
N TYR A 35 -3.51 -10.42 12.00
CA TYR A 35 -2.53 -10.38 10.91
C TYR A 35 -1.09 -10.60 11.39
N ILE A 36 -0.70 -10.06 12.53
CA ILE A 36 0.61 -10.31 13.12
C ILE A 36 0.79 -11.81 13.43
N ASP A 37 -0.21 -12.45 14.03
CA ASP A 37 -0.17 -13.88 14.33
C ASP A 37 -0.09 -14.73 13.06
N PHE A 38 -0.83 -14.35 12.02
CA PHE A 38 -0.76 -15.00 10.72
C PHE A 38 0.62 -14.83 10.09
N ALA A 39 1.20 -13.63 10.10
CA ALA A 39 2.52 -13.35 9.57
C ALA A 39 3.59 -14.16 10.31
N ALA A 40 3.56 -14.17 11.65
CA ALA A 40 4.50 -14.95 12.48
C ALA A 40 4.42 -16.44 12.21
N LYS A 41 3.19 -16.99 12.10
CA LYS A 41 2.95 -18.42 11.79
C LYS A 41 3.54 -18.82 10.44
N ASN A 42 3.54 -17.90 9.47
CA ASN A 42 3.87 -18.18 8.08
C ASN A 42 5.25 -17.64 7.63
N GLY A 43 6.04 -17.08 8.56
CA GLY A 43 7.37 -16.57 8.25
C GLY A 43 7.36 -15.28 7.41
N LEU A 44 6.24 -14.56 7.37
CA LEU A 44 6.17 -13.22 6.77
C LEU A 44 6.83 -12.21 7.71
N GLN A 45 7.57 -11.28 7.16
CA GLN A 45 8.44 -10.40 7.94
C GLN A 45 7.69 -9.19 8.51
N GLU A 46 6.70 -8.67 7.76
CA GLU A 46 6.02 -7.43 8.09
C GLU A 46 4.51 -7.51 7.80
N VAL A 47 3.76 -6.66 8.50
CA VAL A 47 2.33 -6.43 8.27
C VAL A 47 2.13 -4.96 7.97
N LEU A 48 1.65 -4.63 6.77
CA LEU A 48 1.22 -3.29 6.40
C LEU A 48 -0.16 -3.01 6.99
N VAL A 49 -0.31 -1.89 7.69
CA VAL A 49 -1.60 -1.45 8.24
C VAL A 49 -1.98 -0.10 7.64
N GLU A 50 -2.94 -0.13 6.73
CA GLU A 50 -3.57 1.09 6.19
C GLU A 50 -4.73 1.53 7.10
N GLY A 51 -5.01 2.83 7.15
CA GLY A 51 -6.11 3.38 7.94
C GLY A 51 -5.87 3.41 9.46
N TRP A 52 -4.63 3.40 9.90
CA TRP A 52 -4.24 3.39 11.31
C TRP A 52 -4.42 4.74 12.02
N ASN A 53 -4.31 5.86 11.28
CA ASN A 53 -4.30 7.23 11.78
C ASN A 53 -5.60 7.97 11.48
N GLU A 54 -5.91 9.01 12.26
CA GLU A 54 -7.08 9.85 12.05
C GLU A 54 -7.07 10.59 10.71
N GLY A 55 -8.26 10.85 10.14
CA GLY A 55 -8.45 11.60 8.89
C GLY A 55 -9.18 10.85 7.79
N TRP A 56 -9.29 9.54 7.87
CA TRP A 56 -9.90 8.70 6.81
C TRP A 56 -11.39 8.97 6.59
N GLU A 57 -12.09 9.60 7.53
CA GLU A 57 -13.48 10.03 7.40
C GLU A 57 -13.66 11.22 6.45
N ASP A 58 -12.59 11.94 6.14
CA ASP A 58 -12.65 13.24 5.49
C ASP A 58 -11.64 13.42 4.37
N TRP A 59 -11.07 12.33 3.86
CA TRP A 59 -9.96 12.41 2.90
C TRP A 59 -10.41 12.26 1.43
N PHE A 60 -11.13 11.19 1.13
CA PHE A 60 -11.39 10.80 -0.25
C PHE A 60 -12.41 11.71 -0.93
N GLY A 61 -12.01 12.34 -2.04
CA GLY A 61 -12.85 13.22 -2.83
C GLY A 61 -13.09 14.61 -2.25
N HIS A 62 -12.62 14.91 -1.04
CA HIS A 62 -12.78 16.22 -0.42
C HIS A 62 -11.64 17.19 -0.77
N GLN A 63 -10.52 16.69 -1.27
CA GLN A 63 -9.34 17.47 -1.71
C GLN A 63 -8.90 18.54 -0.70
N LYS A 64 -8.83 18.15 0.57
CA LYS A 64 -8.37 19.02 1.64
C LYS A 64 -6.86 19.02 1.75
N LEU A 65 -6.30 20.16 2.12
CA LEU A 65 -4.87 20.34 2.23
C LEU A 65 -4.25 19.61 3.42
N ASP A 66 -4.99 19.45 4.49
CA ASP A 66 -4.49 19.09 5.82
C ASP A 66 -5.29 17.98 6.51
N VAL A 67 -5.65 16.93 5.76
CA VAL A 67 -6.43 15.80 6.30
C VAL A 67 -5.63 14.99 7.31
N PHE A 68 -4.38 14.66 6.99
CA PHE A 68 -3.54 13.77 7.80
C PHE A 68 -2.41 14.54 8.50
N ASP A 69 -2.15 14.18 9.75
CA ASP A 69 -1.01 14.68 10.53
C ASP A 69 0.13 13.63 10.65
N PHE A 70 -0.12 12.39 10.24
CA PHE A 70 0.81 11.27 10.21
C PHE A 70 1.37 10.83 11.58
N VAL A 71 0.76 11.28 12.68
CA VAL A 71 1.24 10.98 14.03
C VAL A 71 0.13 10.58 15.01
N THR A 72 -1.14 10.87 14.69
CA THR A 72 -2.27 10.60 15.59
C THR A 72 -2.99 9.31 15.19
N PRO A 73 -2.80 8.20 15.93
CA PRO A 73 -3.53 6.96 15.65
C PRO A 73 -5.00 7.09 16.07
N TYR A 74 -5.85 6.26 15.46
CA TYR A 74 -7.21 6.08 15.98
C TYR A 74 -7.18 5.51 17.41
N PRO A 75 -8.20 5.80 18.25
CA PRO A 75 -8.23 5.34 19.65
C PRO A 75 -8.21 3.82 19.81
N ASP A 76 -8.63 3.07 18.81
CA ASP A 76 -8.63 1.61 18.76
C ASP A 76 -7.40 0.99 18.06
N PHE A 77 -6.39 1.83 17.76
CA PHE A 77 -5.08 1.43 17.26
C PHE A 77 -3.98 1.86 18.25
N ASP A 78 -3.65 1.01 19.20
CA ASP A 78 -2.56 1.26 20.14
C ASP A 78 -1.21 0.94 19.46
N ILE A 79 -0.61 1.97 18.88
CA ILE A 79 0.63 1.87 18.11
C ILE A 79 1.78 1.25 18.91
N LYS A 80 1.88 1.57 20.22
CA LYS A 80 2.94 1.01 21.06
C LYS A 80 2.72 -0.47 21.33
N MET A 81 1.53 -0.81 21.80
CA MET A 81 1.18 -2.19 22.15
C MET A 81 1.28 -3.11 20.93
N LEU A 82 0.83 -2.64 19.75
CA LEU A 82 0.88 -3.43 18.51
C LEU A 82 2.31 -3.67 18.02
N ASN A 83 3.19 -2.67 18.09
CA ASN A 83 4.60 -2.84 17.75
C ASN A 83 5.31 -3.77 18.75
N ASP A 84 5.10 -3.59 20.05
CA ASP A 84 5.65 -4.49 21.06
C ASP A 84 5.19 -5.94 20.83
N TYR A 85 3.91 -6.13 20.49
CA TYR A 85 3.35 -7.44 20.19
C TYR A 85 3.98 -8.05 18.94
N ALA A 86 4.07 -7.30 17.85
CA ALA A 86 4.69 -7.76 16.60
C ALA A 86 6.15 -8.17 16.82
N HIS A 87 6.94 -7.32 17.47
CA HIS A 87 8.34 -7.60 17.78
C HIS A 87 8.50 -8.84 18.67
N SER A 88 7.60 -9.06 19.63
CA SER A 88 7.62 -10.28 20.46
C SER A 88 7.40 -11.56 19.65
N LYS A 89 6.81 -11.45 18.48
CA LYS A 89 6.54 -12.55 17.52
C LYS A 89 7.60 -12.63 16.41
N GLY A 90 8.59 -11.74 16.38
CA GLY A 90 9.58 -11.65 15.30
C GLY A 90 9.04 -11.03 14.01
N VAL A 91 7.93 -10.32 14.08
CA VAL A 91 7.29 -9.60 12.97
C VAL A 91 7.43 -8.11 13.21
N LYS A 92 7.45 -7.30 12.14
CA LYS A 92 7.37 -5.85 12.20
C LYS A 92 6.03 -5.35 11.65
N LEU A 93 5.71 -4.11 11.97
CA LEU A 93 4.64 -3.38 11.28
C LEU A 93 5.27 -2.46 10.23
N MET A 94 4.69 -2.43 9.03
CA MET A 94 5.00 -1.44 8.01
C MET A 94 4.04 -0.28 8.14
N MET A 95 4.57 0.93 8.14
CA MET A 95 3.79 2.15 8.24
C MET A 95 3.09 2.47 6.91
N HIS A 96 1.93 3.13 6.99
CA HIS A 96 1.24 3.69 5.83
C HIS A 96 1.05 5.19 5.99
N HIS A 97 1.51 5.97 5.02
CA HIS A 97 1.28 7.40 4.92
C HIS A 97 0.50 7.71 3.65
N GLU A 98 -0.85 7.66 3.73
CA GLU A 98 -1.70 8.26 2.68
C GLU A 98 -1.66 9.77 2.83
N THR A 99 -1.34 10.47 1.75
CA THR A 99 -1.17 11.93 1.78
C THR A 99 -2.41 12.70 1.32
N SER A 100 -3.42 12.01 0.76
CA SER A 100 -4.53 12.65 0.04
C SER A 100 -4.04 13.58 -1.07
N SER A 101 -2.91 13.24 -1.69
CA SER A 101 -2.18 14.03 -2.69
C SER A 101 -1.72 15.41 -2.24
N ALA A 102 -1.78 15.72 -0.93
CA ALA A 102 -1.35 16.99 -0.34
C ALA A 102 0.15 16.98 -0.02
N ALA A 103 0.98 17.05 -1.07
CA ALA A 103 2.43 16.91 -0.98
C ALA A 103 3.08 17.88 0.04
N LEU A 104 2.68 19.14 0.02
CA LEU A 104 3.24 20.16 0.93
C LEU A 104 2.81 19.93 2.39
N ASN A 105 1.62 19.34 2.62
CA ASN A 105 1.23 18.93 3.97
C ASN A 105 2.14 17.81 4.46
N TYR A 106 2.36 16.81 3.64
CA TYR A 106 3.25 15.70 4.01
C TYR A 106 4.67 16.19 4.29
N GLU A 107 5.22 17.10 3.48
CA GLU A 107 6.55 17.67 3.70
C GLU A 107 6.69 18.37 5.06
N ARG A 108 5.65 19.07 5.50
CA ARG A 108 5.65 19.72 6.82
C ARG A 108 5.70 18.76 8.00
N HIS A 109 5.23 17.54 7.79
CA HIS A 109 5.12 16.52 8.83
C HIS A 109 6.17 15.40 8.74
N LEU A 110 7.05 15.41 7.72
CA LEU A 110 7.99 14.32 7.47
C LEU A 110 8.86 13.99 8.68
N GLU A 111 9.45 14.98 9.33
CA GLU A 111 10.32 14.78 10.48
C GLU A 111 9.56 14.18 11.68
N ASP A 112 8.36 14.69 11.97
CA ASP A 112 7.52 14.19 13.08
C ASP A 112 7.03 12.77 12.79
N ALA A 113 6.61 12.50 11.56
CA ALA A 113 6.17 11.18 11.12
C ALA A 113 7.29 10.14 11.20
N PHE A 114 8.49 10.45 10.72
CA PHE A 114 9.62 9.51 10.78
C PHE A 114 10.20 9.38 12.20
N ASN A 115 10.15 10.43 13.01
CA ASN A 115 10.48 10.33 14.43
C ASN A 115 9.50 9.40 15.18
N LEU A 116 8.20 9.46 14.86
CA LEU A 116 7.20 8.54 15.40
C LEU A 116 7.54 7.08 15.00
N MET A 117 7.86 6.87 13.74
CA MET A 117 8.25 5.55 13.23
C MET A 117 9.46 5.00 14.00
N ASN A 118 10.53 5.79 14.13
CA ASN A 118 11.72 5.39 14.87
C ASN A 118 11.42 5.10 16.34
N LYS A 119 10.55 5.90 16.97
CA LYS A 119 10.15 5.71 18.37
C LYS A 119 9.51 4.35 18.62
N TYR A 120 8.76 3.83 17.67
CA TYR A 120 8.02 2.56 17.79
C TYR A 120 8.66 1.39 17.01
N GLY A 121 9.81 1.61 16.36
CA GLY A 121 10.59 0.57 15.70
C GLY A 121 10.09 0.17 14.30
N TYR A 122 9.39 1.05 13.62
CA TYR A 122 9.11 0.90 12.19
C TYR A 122 10.38 1.15 11.38
N ASP A 123 10.61 0.37 10.33
CA ASP A 123 11.72 0.56 9.39
C ASP A 123 11.28 0.64 7.93
N ALA A 124 10.00 0.55 7.67
CA ALA A 124 9.44 0.68 6.32
C ALA A 124 8.13 1.47 6.31
N VAL A 125 7.92 2.24 5.24
CA VAL A 125 6.70 2.99 4.99
C VAL A 125 6.19 2.80 3.56
N LYS A 126 4.90 2.56 3.41
CA LYS A 126 4.18 2.74 2.15
C LYS A 126 3.64 4.16 2.10
N THR A 127 3.96 4.92 1.05
CA THR A 127 3.41 6.26 0.81
C THR A 127 2.36 6.23 -0.29
N GLY A 128 1.27 6.99 -0.15
CA GLY A 128 0.19 7.09 -1.13
C GLY A 128 -0.14 8.54 -1.51
N TYR A 129 -0.57 8.74 -2.74
CA TYR A 129 -0.94 10.06 -3.30
C TYR A 129 -2.21 9.95 -4.13
N VAL A 130 -3.28 9.47 -3.51
CA VAL A 130 -4.56 9.23 -4.18
C VAL A 130 -5.26 10.56 -4.50
N GLY A 131 -5.68 10.70 -5.76
CA GLY A 131 -6.44 11.86 -6.25
C GLY A 131 -5.58 12.91 -6.95
N ASP A 132 -6.16 14.08 -7.18
CA ASP A 132 -5.47 15.19 -7.82
C ASP A 132 -4.47 15.84 -6.87
N ILE A 133 -3.29 16.15 -7.37
CA ILE A 133 -2.23 16.77 -6.57
C ILE A 133 -2.66 18.11 -6.00
N ILE A 134 -2.31 18.35 -4.74
CA ILE A 134 -2.39 19.64 -4.08
C ILE A 134 -0.94 20.13 -3.83
N PRO A 135 -0.56 21.28 -4.40
CA PRO A 135 -1.37 22.39 -4.95
C PRO A 135 -1.96 22.08 -6.34
N ARG A 136 -3.13 22.66 -6.61
CA ARG A 136 -3.83 22.50 -7.90
C ARG A 136 -2.97 23.01 -9.04
N GLY A 137 -3.02 22.30 -10.17
CA GLY A 137 -2.21 22.58 -11.36
C GLY A 137 -0.93 21.76 -11.42
N GLU A 138 -0.58 21.07 -10.36
CA GLU A 138 0.49 20.08 -10.34
C GLU A 138 -0.03 18.68 -10.67
N TYR A 139 0.86 17.82 -11.11
CA TYR A 139 0.58 16.44 -11.50
C TYR A 139 1.59 15.49 -10.85
N HIS A 140 1.26 14.22 -10.72
CA HIS A 140 2.13 13.19 -10.14
C HIS A 140 3.53 13.12 -10.80
N TYR A 141 3.69 13.60 -12.02
CA TYR A 141 4.96 13.61 -12.77
C TYR A 141 5.54 15.02 -12.94
N SER A 142 4.99 16.02 -12.29
CA SER A 142 5.50 17.40 -12.37
C SER A 142 6.87 17.54 -11.69
N GLN A 143 7.59 18.60 -12.00
CA GLN A 143 8.88 18.84 -11.35
C GLN A 143 8.76 19.01 -9.84
N LEU A 144 7.69 19.64 -9.38
CA LEU A 144 7.40 19.78 -7.95
C LEU A 144 7.30 18.40 -7.29
N MET A 145 6.52 17.49 -7.88
CA MET A 145 6.31 16.16 -7.33
C MET A 145 7.57 15.28 -7.44
N ASN A 146 8.34 15.38 -8.51
CA ASN A 146 9.63 14.67 -8.59
C ASN A 146 10.58 15.10 -7.48
N ASN A 147 10.67 16.40 -7.22
CA ASN A 147 11.48 16.94 -6.11
C ASN A 147 10.92 16.48 -4.75
N HIS A 148 9.60 16.43 -4.62
CA HIS A 148 8.92 15.95 -3.42
C HIS A 148 9.26 14.47 -3.13
N TYR A 149 9.08 13.57 -4.09
CA TYR A 149 9.39 12.15 -3.92
C TYR A 149 10.86 11.94 -3.52
N GLN A 150 11.78 12.65 -4.16
CA GLN A 150 13.18 12.59 -3.80
C GLN A 150 13.42 13.05 -2.36
N ARG A 151 12.80 14.15 -1.93
CA ARG A 151 12.90 14.66 -0.55
C ARG A 151 12.39 13.68 0.47
N VAL A 152 11.26 13.01 0.17
CA VAL A 152 10.72 11.94 1.04
C VAL A 152 11.73 10.80 1.19
N ILE A 153 12.29 10.31 0.08
CA ILE A 153 13.27 9.22 0.07
C ILE A 153 14.53 9.61 0.87
N GLU A 154 15.06 10.81 0.63
CA GLU A 154 16.26 11.31 1.31
C GLU A 154 16.04 11.50 2.80
N THR A 155 14.85 12.00 3.20
CA THR A 155 14.51 12.16 4.62
C THR A 155 14.33 10.80 5.28
N ALA A 156 13.61 9.88 4.64
CA ALA A 156 13.47 8.51 5.12
C ALA A 156 14.83 7.81 5.31
N ALA A 157 15.77 8.00 4.37
CA ALA A 157 17.12 7.45 4.48
C ALA A 157 17.86 7.94 5.72
N LYS A 158 17.75 9.21 6.09
CA LYS A 158 18.34 9.79 7.32
C LYS A 158 17.77 9.13 8.58
N HIS A 159 16.52 8.69 8.51
CA HIS A 159 15.84 7.98 9.60
C HIS A 159 15.99 6.45 9.52
N HIS A 160 16.77 5.92 8.57
CA HIS A 160 16.92 4.48 8.31
C HIS A 160 15.62 3.77 7.98
N ILE A 161 14.75 4.43 7.22
CA ILE A 161 13.43 3.94 6.83
C ILE A 161 13.42 3.60 5.34
N MET A 162 12.91 2.41 5.01
CA MET A 162 12.64 1.97 3.64
C MET A 162 11.34 2.60 3.14
N VAL A 163 11.27 2.88 1.85
CA VAL A 163 10.11 3.49 1.20
C VAL A 163 9.57 2.59 0.10
N ASN A 164 8.26 2.32 0.13
CA ASN A 164 7.47 1.79 -0.96
C ASN A 164 6.53 2.90 -1.45
N ALA A 165 6.80 3.47 -2.62
CA ALA A 165 6.10 4.66 -3.13
C ALA A 165 4.97 4.28 -4.09
N HIS A 166 3.72 4.53 -3.73
CA HIS A 166 2.54 4.38 -4.60
C HIS A 166 2.13 5.70 -5.23
N GLU A 167 1.42 5.66 -6.38
CA GLU A 167 1.02 6.81 -7.21
C GLU A 167 2.19 7.78 -7.54
N ALA A 168 3.42 7.37 -7.32
CA ALA A 168 4.59 8.19 -7.56
C ALA A 168 5.00 8.22 -9.04
N THR A 169 6.02 9.00 -9.35
CA THR A 169 6.61 9.03 -10.69
C THR A 169 7.25 7.70 -11.06
N ARG A 170 7.35 7.45 -12.36
CA ARG A 170 8.05 6.25 -12.88
C ARG A 170 9.48 6.20 -12.35
N PRO A 171 10.02 4.98 -12.09
CA PRO A 171 11.39 4.84 -11.65
C PRO A 171 12.38 5.42 -12.67
N THR A 172 13.37 6.13 -12.14
CA THR A 172 14.45 6.77 -12.90
C THR A 172 15.80 6.15 -12.60
N GLY A 173 15.83 5.04 -11.85
CA GLY A 173 17.07 4.42 -11.34
C GLY A 173 17.55 5.04 -10.03
N ILE A 174 16.76 5.93 -9.41
CA ILE A 174 17.13 6.60 -8.16
C ILE A 174 17.30 5.63 -6.98
N CYS A 175 16.67 4.44 -7.03
CA CYS A 175 16.86 3.37 -6.07
C CYS A 175 18.32 2.86 -6.01
N ARG A 176 19.13 3.11 -7.03
CA ARG A 176 20.58 2.79 -7.01
C ARG A 176 21.39 3.82 -6.23
N THR A 177 20.92 5.05 -6.15
CA THR A 177 21.52 6.10 -5.33
C THR A 177 20.99 6.06 -3.90
N TRP A 178 19.69 5.80 -3.77
CA TRP A 178 18.96 5.72 -2.52
C TRP A 178 18.33 4.32 -2.37
N PRO A 179 19.10 3.31 -1.91
CA PRO A 179 18.64 1.92 -1.86
C PRO A 179 17.52 1.67 -0.85
N ASN A 180 17.20 2.65 0.00
CA ASN A 180 16.02 2.62 0.84
C ASN A 180 14.70 2.80 0.06
N LEU A 181 14.71 3.19 -1.21
CA LEU A 181 13.56 3.08 -2.10
C LEU A 181 13.47 1.63 -2.58
N VAL A 182 12.75 0.79 -1.85
CA VAL A 182 12.66 -0.66 -2.09
C VAL A 182 11.48 -1.04 -2.97
N GLY A 183 10.44 -0.23 -3.02
CA GLY A 183 9.25 -0.47 -3.84
C GLY A 183 8.73 0.80 -4.48
N ASN A 184 8.10 0.65 -5.63
CA ASN A 184 7.45 1.73 -6.35
C ASN A 184 6.36 1.15 -7.25
N GLU A 185 5.11 1.55 -7.07
CA GLU A 185 4.03 1.09 -7.94
C GLU A 185 4.16 1.67 -9.36
N SER A 186 3.89 2.95 -9.53
CA SER A 186 3.97 3.75 -10.77
C SER A 186 3.45 3.09 -12.05
N ALA A 187 2.55 2.13 -11.89
CA ALA A 187 1.75 1.49 -12.93
C ALA A 187 0.56 0.80 -12.25
N ARG A 188 -0.42 0.39 -13.04
CA ARG A 188 -1.58 -0.33 -12.48
C ARG A 188 -1.16 -1.66 -11.87
N GLY A 189 -1.34 -1.78 -10.56
CA GLY A 189 -1.14 -3.01 -9.80
C GLY A 189 -2.46 -3.76 -9.54
N THR A 190 -2.44 -4.65 -8.56
CA THR A 190 -3.61 -5.47 -8.17
C THR A 190 -4.80 -4.64 -7.72
N GLU A 191 -4.59 -3.48 -7.11
CA GLU A 191 -5.67 -2.58 -6.67
C GLU A 191 -6.68 -2.29 -7.79
N TYR A 192 -6.22 -2.13 -9.02
CA TYR A 192 -7.10 -1.85 -10.16
C TYR A 192 -8.05 -2.99 -10.52
N GLU A 193 -7.87 -4.18 -9.99
CA GLU A 193 -8.84 -5.27 -10.15
C GLU A 193 -10.19 -4.93 -9.50
N ALA A 194 -10.18 -4.08 -8.46
CA ALA A 194 -11.40 -3.57 -7.83
C ALA A 194 -12.12 -2.50 -8.68
N PHE A 195 -11.44 -1.92 -9.68
CA PHE A 195 -11.93 -0.78 -10.48
C PHE A 195 -12.06 -1.12 -11.98
N GLY A 196 -12.53 -2.30 -12.30
CA GLY A 196 -12.74 -2.76 -13.67
C GLY A 196 -11.69 -3.71 -14.23
N GLY A 197 -10.70 -4.04 -13.44
CA GLY A 197 -9.71 -5.07 -13.70
C GLY A 197 -8.57 -4.67 -14.64
N ASN A 198 -7.53 -5.46 -14.62
CA ASN A 198 -6.45 -5.43 -15.58
C ASN A 198 -6.71 -6.45 -16.70
N LYS A 199 -6.29 -6.15 -17.91
CA LYS A 199 -6.33 -7.13 -19.00
C LYS A 199 -5.22 -8.17 -18.79
N SER A 200 -5.46 -9.41 -19.21
CA SER A 200 -4.51 -10.51 -19.04
C SER A 200 -3.10 -10.25 -19.62
N TYR A 201 -3.01 -9.42 -20.67
CA TYR A 201 -1.74 -9.03 -21.25
C TYR A 201 -0.96 -7.99 -20.44
N HIS A 202 -1.61 -7.31 -19.49
CA HIS A 202 -0.99 -6.24 -18.70
C HIS A 202 0.20 -6.75 -17.90
N THR A 203 0.02 -7.84 -17.15
CA THR A 203 1.08 -8.46 -16.36
C THR A 203 2.21 -9.03 -17.21
N VAL A 204 1.92 -9.42 -18.46
CA VAL A 204 2.94 -9.89 -19.40
C VAL A 204 3.78 -8.74 -19.97
N MET A 205 3.21 -7.55 -20.09
CA MET A 205 3.94 -6.37 -20.61
C MET A 205 4.84 -5.70 -19.57
N LEU A 206 4.44 -5.71 -18.30
CA LEU A 206 5.13 -4.97 -17.24
C LEU A 206 6.62 -5.32 -17.10
N PRO A 207 7.06 -6.61 -17.17
CA PRO A 207 8.48 -6.96 -17.13
C PRO A 207 9.31 -6.32 -18.24
N PHE A 208 8.72 -6.08 -19.40
CA PHE A 208 9.40 -5.51 -20.57
C PHE A 208 9.25 -4.00 -20.71
N THR A 209 8.46 -3.37 -19.85
CA THR A 209 8.16 -1.93 -19.89
C THR A 209 8.46 -1.28 -18.58
N ARG A 210 7.54 -1.40 -17.61
CA ARG A 210 7.62 -0.71 -16.29
C ARG A 210 8.85 -1.15 -15.49
N LEU A 211 9.16 -2.44 -15.47
CA LEU A 211 10.27 -2.98 -14.67
C LEU A 211 11.65 -2.63 -15.23
N GLN A 212 11.74 -2.14 -16.47
CA GLN A 212 13.01 -1.66 -17.03
C GLN A 212 13.59 -0.47 -16.27
N GLY A 213 12.76 0.28 -15.54
CA GLY A 213 13.17 1.42 -14.71
C GLY A 213 13.56 1.04 -13.27
N GLY A 214 13.23 -0.15 -12.80
CA GLY A 214 13.47 -0.62 -11.43
C GLY A 214 12.33 -1.48 -10.88
N PRO A 215 12.43 -1.90 -9.62
CA PRO A 215 11.45 -2.78 -8.97
C PRO A 215 10.05 -2.18 -8.97
N MET A 216 9.04 -3.06 -8.96
CA MET A 216 7.64 -2.65 -8.91
C MET A 216 6.91 -3.38 -7.78
N ASP A 217 6.24 -2.63 -6.92
CA ASP A 217 5.21 -3.19 -6.05
C ASP A 217 3.92 -3.37 -6.85
N TYR A 218 3.71 -4.59 -7.35
CA TYR A 218 2.48 -4.98 -8.04
C TYR A 218 1.37 -5.38 -7.06
N THR A 219 1.71 -5.65 -5.82
CA THR A 219 0.81 -6.17 -4.78
C THR A 219 0.18 -7.52 -5.18
N PRO A 220 0.99 -8.56 -5.47
CA PRO A 220 0.49 -9.84 -5.96
C PRO A 220 -0.13 -10.69 -4.84
N GLY A 221 -0.70 -11.85 -5.23
CA GLY A 221 -1.05 -12.92 -4.31
C GLY A 221 -2.53 -13.05 -4.01
N ILE A 222 -3.42 -12.48 -4.81
CA ILE A 222 -4.87 -12.68 -4.63
C ILE A 222 -5.26 -14.10 -5.07
N PHE A 223 -5.71 -14.93 -4.12
CA PHE A 223 -6.16 -16.30 -4.35
C PHE A 223 -7.66 -16.39 -4.58
N GLU A 224 -8.45 -15.62 -3.82
CA GLU A 224 -9.90 -15.49 -4.07
C GLU A 224 -10.15 -14.45 -5.14
N THR A 225 -10.16 -14.90 -6.39
CA THR A 225 -10.22 -14.02 -7.55
C THR A 225 -11.58 -13.37 -7.81
N LYS A 226 -12.64 -13.89 -7.19
CA LYS A 226 -13.99 -13.36 -7.35
C LYS A 226 -14.37 -12.46 -6.19
N LEU A 227 -14.19 -11.17 -6.36
CA LEU A 227 -14.44 -10.19 -5.29
C LEU A 227 -15.90 -10.17 -4.81
N SER A 228 -16.85 -10.57 -5.66
CA SER A 228 -18.28 -10.63 -5.32
C SER A 228 -18.64 -11.75 -4.33
N GLU A 229 -17.76 -12.70 -4.09
CA GLU A 229 -18.02 -13.80 -3.15
C GLU A 229 -17.86 -13.36 -1.68
N TRP A 230 -17.12 -12.28 -1.44
CA TRP A 230 -16.83 -11.78 -0.09
C TRP A 230 -17.00 -10.27 0.07
N SER A 231 -17.35 -9.57 -0.99
CA SER A 231 -17.67 -8.13 -0.96
C SER A 231 -18.80 -7.80 -1.93
N ASN A 232 -19.35 -6.60 -1.84
CA ASN A 232 -20.34 -6.10 -2.81
C ASN A 232 -19.73 -5.70 -4.16
N ASN A 233 -18.43 -5.87 -4.34
CA ASN A 233 -17.73 -5.58 -5.57
C ASN A 233 -17.94 -6.72 -6.57
N LYS A 234 -18.46 -6.39 -7.76
CA LYS A 234 -18.73 -7.36 -8.84
C LYS A 234 -17.53 -7.63 -9.74
N SER A 235 -16.40 -6.99 -9.48
CA SER A 235 -15.16 -7.23 -10.20
C SER A 235 -14.57 -8.60 -9.84
N TYR A 236 -13.66 -9.06 -10.66
CA TYR A 236 -12.85 -10.24 -10.38
C TYR A 236 -11.44 -10.04 -10.94
N VAL A 237 -10.48 -10.73 -10.36
CA VAL A 237 -9.09 -10.71 -10.82
C VAL A 237 -8.93 -11.62 -12.02
N HIS A 238 -8.59 -11.05 -13.19
CA HIS A 238 -8.58 -11.74 -14.48
C HIS A 238 -7.34 -12.64 -14.65
N THR A 239 -7.17 -13.58 -13.75
CA THR A 239 -6.03 -14.49 -13.70
C THR A 239 -6.41 -15.83 -13.10
N THR A 240 -5.42 -16.70 -12.97
CA THR A 240 -5.52 -17.97 -12.23
C THR A 240 -4.64 -17.92 -10.99
N LEU A 241 -4.81 -18.86 -10.08
CA LEU A 241 -3.95 -19.03 -8.91
C LEU A 241 -2.47 -19.15 -9.33
N CYS A 242 -2.17 -20.00 -10.33
CA CYS A 242 -0.82 -20.11 -10.88
C CYS A 242 -0.31 -18.80 -11.49
N GLY A 243 -1.20 -18.03 -12.12
CA GLY A 243 -0.89 -16.69 -12.61
C GLY A 243 -0.46 -15.76 -11.48
N GLN A 244 -1.16 -15.76 -10.34
CA GLN A 244 -0.79 -14.97 -9.18
C GLN A 244 0.57 -15.40 -8.60
N LEU A 245 0.84 -16.70 -8.48
CA LEU A 245 2.13 -17.20 -8.01
C LEU A 245 3.28 -16.81 -8.95
N SER A 246 3.05 -16.84 -10.26
CA SER A 246 4.09 -16.45 -11.25
C SER A 246 4.50 -14.97 -11.12
N LEU A 247 3.63 -14.10 -10.58
CA LEU A 247 3.97 -12.69 -10.41
C LEU A 247 5.13 -12.47 -9.44
N TYR A 248 5.30 -13.33 -8.44
CA TYR A 248 6.44 -13.27 -7.51
C TYR A 248 7.79 -13.52 -8.20
N LEU A 249 7.79 -14.17 -9.36
CA LEU A 249 8.99 -14.41 -10.16
C LEU A 249 9.23 -13.32 -11.21
N VAL A 250 8.15 -12.85 -11.86
CA VAL A 250 8.27 -11.95 -13.02
C VAL A 250 8.14 -10.48 -12.68
N MET A 251 7.54 -10.14 -11.54
CA MET A 251 7.43 -8.78 -11.03
C MET A 251 8.51 -8.56 -9.98
N TYR A 252 9.73 -8.28 -10.42
CA TYR A 252 10.83 -8.08 -9.50
C TYR A 252 10.55 -6.94 -8.53
N SER A 253 10.64 -7.25 -7.24
CA SER A 253 10.65 -6.28 -6.15
C SER A 253 11.34 -6.89 -4.93
N PRO A 254 12.29 -6.21 -4.28
CA PRO A 254 12.86 -6.68 -3.02
C PRO A 254 11.85 -6.65 -1.87
N LEU A 255 10.74 -5.95 -2.05
CA LEU A 255 9.59 -5.96 -1.16
C LEU A 255 8.42 -6.58 -1.91
N GLN A 256 7.97 -7.77 -1.50
CA GLN A 256 6.85 -8.49 -2.08
C GLN A 256 5.67 -8.50 -1.10
N MET A 257 4.49 -8.20 -1.58
CA MET A 257 3.26 -8.25 -0.79
C MET A 257 2.56 -9.60 -0.93
N ALA A 258 1.93 -10.06 0.16
CA ALA A 258 0.92 -11.11 0.16
C ALA A 258 -0.44 -10.41 0.36
N ALA A 259 -1.13 -10.10 -0.74
CA ALA A 259 -2.19 -9.09 -0.77
C ALA A 259 -3.59 -9.62 -0.45
N ASP A 260 -3.74 -10.93 -0.15
CA ASP A 260 -5.04 -11.52 0.18
C ASP A 260 -5.27 -11.66 1.68
N LEU A 261 -6.47 -12.06 2.06
CA LEU A 261 -6.86 -12.29 3.44
C LEU A 261 -6.25 -13.60 3.99
N PRO A 262 -5.91 -13.67 5.29
CA PRO A 262 -5.40 -14.88 5.92
C PRO A 262 -6.23 -16.12 5.64
N GLU A 263 -7.56 -16.04 5.74
CA GLU A 263 -8.49 -17.14 5.49
C GLU A 263 -8.48 -17.65 4.04
N HIS A 264 -8.16 -16.80 3.07
CA HIS A 264 -8.02 -17.22 1.69
C HIS A 264 -6.72 -17.99 1.47
N TYR A 265 -5.64 -17.61 2.12
CA TYR A 265 -4.38 -18.36 2.09
C TYR A 265 -4.50 -19.71 2.82
N GLU A 266 -5.20 -19.76 3.95
CA GLU A 266 -5.44 -21.01 4.68
C GLU A 266 -6.24 -22.03 3.87
N LYS A 267 -7.12 -21.57 2.99
CA LYS A 267 -7.89 -22.42 2.07
C LYS A 267 -7.01 -23.08 1.00
N TYR A 268 -5.91 -22.46 0.62
CA TYR A 268 -4.99 -22.93 -0.43
C TYR A 268 -3.54 -22.99 0.11
N ASP A 269 -3.35 -23.64 1.24
CA ASP A 269 -2.08 -23.66 1.97
C ASP A 269 -0.92 -24.25 1.15
N ASP A 270 -1.18 -25.22 0.27
CA ASP A 270 -0.19 -25.79 -0.66
C ASP A 270 0.32 -24.75 -1.67
N ALA A 271 -0.56 -23.91 -2.20
CA ALA A 271 -0.18 -22.80 -3.07
C ALA A 271 0.49 -21.67 -2.27
N PHE A 272 0.02 -21.40 -1.06
CA PHE A 272 0.62 -20.40 -0.19
C PHE A 272 2.04 -20.78 0.25
N GLN A 273 2.35 -22.10 0.30
CA GLN A 273 3.72 -22.56 0.55
C GLN A 273 4.71 -21.98 -0.45
N PHE A 274 4.31 -21.81 -1.72
CA PHE A 274 5.18 -21.17 -2.72
C PHE A 274 5.53 -19.72 -2.32
N ILE A 275 4.56 -18.94 -1.81
CA ILE A 275 4.82 -17.56 -1.36
C ILE A 275 5.76 -17.54 -0.16
N ARG A 276 5.65 -18.51 0.75
CA ARG A 276 6.56 -18.64 1.90
C ARG A 276 8.00 -18.96 1.49
N ASP A 277 8.18 -19.69 0.38
CA ASP A 277 9.48 -20.22 -0.04
C ASP A 277 10.18 -19.38 -1.11
N VAL A 278 9.42 -18.56 -1.86
CA VAL A 278 9.98 -17.77 -2.97
C VAL A 278 10.89 -16.65 -2.46
N ALA A 279 12.04 -16.50 -3.10
CA ALA A 279 12.95 -15.40 -2.80
C ALA A 279 12.37 -14.06 -3.30
N CYS A 280 12.69 -12.97 -2.62
CA CYS A 280 12.37 -11.61 -3.06
C CYS A 280 13.50 -10.96 -3.86
N ASP A 281 14.70 -11.50 -3.76
CA ASP A 281 15.87 -11.02 -4.50
C ASP A 281 16.63 -12.19 -5.12
N TRP A 282 17.25 -11.94 -6.27
CA TRP A 282 17.88 -12.95 -7.11
C TRP A 282 19.26 -12.47 -7.58
N ASP A 283 20.28 -13.33 -7.48
CA ASP A 283 21.59 -13.13 -8.07
C ASP A 283 21.59 -13.30 -9.60
#